data_55e5a1c288ff546df57d6b117e2468dd
#
_entry.id   55e5a1c288ff546df57d6b117e2468dd
#
_cell.length_a   1.000
_cell.length_b   1.000
_cell.length_c   1.000
_cell.angle_alpha   90.00
_cell.angle_beta   90.00
_cell.angle_gamma   90.00
#
_symmetry.space_group_name_H-M   'P 1'
#
loop_
_entity.id
_entity.type
_entity.pdbx_description
1 polymer ?
#
loop_
_entity_poly.entity_id
_entity_poly.type
_entity_poly.pdbx_seq_one_letter_code
_entity_poly.pdbx_strand_id
1 'polypeptide(L)'
;MQACFALLNINPLGSEQLQIIFTKSLTGDKTMNFKDHMEHLKTFFTPSVKNVILLIRWLITAVFTGLLVGAVGTLFYYAMSFVTGCRTAHPILIYLLPFAGLLIIFLYRVSGQYNNTGTNLVLSSIQSDNHISVKVAPLILVSTLITHLFGGSAGREGAALQIGGSLGDFLAQTFHFDEKDKKLMIMCGMSACFSAVFGTPMAAAVFSMEVISVGIMHYSALVPCVISSLTASMLARHLGAMPEVFPITDLPPLTALTVGQTIFAAAAFAVISVVFCIALHLSEHTYKKYIANPYLRVFVGGLIVV
;
A
#
# COMPACT_ATOMS: atom_id res chain seq x y z
N MET A 1 10.37 -17.10 14.20
CA MET A 1 11.19 -18.21 13.67
C MET A 1 10.51 -18.94 12.51
N GLN A 2 9.25 -19.40 12.62
CA GLN A 2 8.51 -20.04 11.51
C GLN A 2 8.36 -19.14 10.26
N ALA A 3 8.17 -17.84 10.40
CA ALA A 3 8.11 -16.91 9.28
C ALA A 3 9.45 -16.78 8.52
N CYS A 4 10.57 -16.89 9.22
CA CYS A 4 11.91 -16.90 8.62
C CYS A 4 12.18 -18.20 7.85
N PHE A 5 11.65 -19.33 8.35
CA PHE A 5 11.73 -20.64 7.66
C PHE A 5 10.84 -20.69 6.42
N ALA A 6 9.67 -20.04 6.44
CA ALA A 6 8.78 -19.94 5.27
C ALA A 6 9.37 -19.04 4.16
N LEU A 7 10.06 -17.96 4.52
CA LEU A 7 10.78 -17.09 3.58
C LEU A 7 11.98 -17.79 2.92
N LEU A 8 12.63 -18.67 3.66
CA LEU A 8 13.79 -19.41 3.14
C LEU A 8 13.39 -20.68 2.39
N ASN A 9 12.09 -21.02 2.33
CA ASN A 9 11.56 -22.23 1.69
C ASN A 9 12.38 -23.49 2.07
N ILE A 10 12.81 -23.56 3.33
CA ILE A 10 13.52 -24.71 3.89
C ILE A 10 12.44 -25.78 4.09
N ASN A 11 12.35 -26.68 3.14
CA ASN A 11 11.43 -27.81 3.14
C ASN A 11 11.62 -28.61 4.46
N PRO A 12 10.58 -28.87 5.26
CA PRO A 12 10.70 -29.68 6.49
C PRO A 12 11.32 -31.07 6.25
N LEU A 13 11.26 -31.60 5.01
CA LEU A 13 12.01 -32.79 4.59
C LEU A 13 13.54 -32.64 4.75
N GLY A 14 14.09 -31.42 4.77
CA GLY A 14 15.50 -31.20 5.02
C GLY A 14 15.93 -31.42 6.48
N SER A 15 15.00 -31.29 7.44
CA SER A 15 15.30 -31.53 8.86
C SER A 15 15.41 -33.03 9.18
N GLU A 16 14.57 -33.86 8.57
CA GLU A 16 14.68 -35.32 8.70
C GLU A 16 15.95 -35.87 8.02
N GLN A 17 16.28 -35.35 6.84
CA GLN A 17 17.52 -35.72 6.16
C GLN A 17 18.77 -35.27 6.92
N LEU A 18 18.76 -34.10 7.54
CA LEU A 18 19.82 -33.64 8.43
C LEU A 18 19.98 -34.54 9.65
N GLN A 19 18.88 -34.96 10.28
CA GLN A 19 18.93 -35.93 11.36
C GLN A 19 19.50 -37.29 10.93
N ILE A 20 19.12 -37.76 9.76
CA ILE A 20 19.65 -39.03 9.20
C ILE A 20 21.14 -38.92 8.89
N ILE A 21 21.62 -37.78 8.34
CA ILE A 21 23.03 -37.54 8.04
C ILE A 21 23.84 -37.41 9.34
N PHE A 22 23.29 -36.68 10.33
CA PHE A 22 23.95 -36.52 11.63
C PHE A 22 24.03 -37.84 12.41
N THR A 23 22.97 -38.66 12.36
CA THR A 23 22.94 -39.98 12.98
C THR A 23 23.92 -40.97 12.29
N LYS A 24 24.00 -40.98 10.95
CA LYS A 24 24.95 -41.79 10.20
C LYS A 24 26.39 -41.33 10.41
N SER A 25 26.67 -40.04 10.54
CA SER A 25 28.00 -39.50 10.89
C SER A 25 28.44 -39.94 12.28
N LEU A 26 27.52 -40.04 13.23
CA LEU A 26 27.78 -40.49 14.61
C LEU A 26 27.98 -42.04 14.70
N THR A 27 27.40 -42.80 13.78
CA THR A 27 27.47 -44.28 13.79
C THR A 27 28.68 -44.84 13.07
N GLY A 28 29.58 -44.00 12.51
CA GLY A 28 30.87 -44.41 12.00
C GLY A 28 30.84 -45.27 10.74
N ASP A 29 29.79 -45.20 9.93
CA ASP A 29 29.67 -45.97 8.70
C ASP A 29 30.60 -45.39 7.62
N LYS A 30 31.74 -46.08 7.38
CA LYS A 30 32.85 -45.69 6.50
C LYS A 30 32.56 -45.84 5.00
N THR A 31 31.32 -46.05 4.59
CA THR A 31 30.98 -46.40 3.19
C THR A 31 30.58 -45.25 2.30
N MET A 32 30.57 -44.01 2.82
CA MET A 32 30.20 -42.87 1.98
C MET A 32 31.43 -42.30 1.27
N ASN A 33 31.48 -42.42 -0.04
CA ASN A 33 32.54 -41.93 -0.90
C ASN A 33 32.58 -40.39 -0.85
N PHE A 34 33.77 -39.77 -0.82
CA PHE A 34 33.95 -38.31 -0.77
C PHE A 34 33.15 -37.58 -1.88
N LYS A 35 32.94 -38.24 -3.03
CA LYS A 35 32.08 -37.72 -4.11
C LYS A 35 30.63 -37.59 -3.70
N ASP A 36 30.06 -38.57 -2.98
CA ASP A 36 28.66 -38.53 -2.52
C ASP A 36 28.46 -37.45 -1.46
N HIS A 37 29.48 -37.25 -0.60
CA HIS A 37 29.45 -36.17 0.39
C HIS A 37 29.48 -34.79 -0.28
N MET A 38 30.24 -34.61 -1.34
CA MET A 38 30.30 -33.37 -2.12
C MET A 38 29.01 -33.12 -2.93
N GLU A 39 28.36 -34.15 -3.46
CA GLU A 39 27.06 -34.01 -4.13
C GLU A 39 25.96 -33.66 -3.15
N HIS A 40 25.92 -34.29 -1.97
CA HIS A 40 24.98 -33.90 -0.90
C HIS A 40 25.20 -32.48 -0.40
N LEU A 41 26.44 -32.04 -0.23
CA LEU A 41 26.76 -30.65 0.10
C LEU A 41 26.30 -29.70 -1.00
N LYS A 42 26.55 -30.00 -2.26
CA LYS A 42 26.07 -29.21 -3.40
C LYS A 42 24.54 -29.13 -3.42
N THR A 43 23.83 -30.23 -3.21
CA THR A 43 22.37 -30.30 -3.19
C THR A 43 21.77 -29.47 -2.03
N PHE A 44 22.49 -29.37 -0.93
CA PHE A 44 22.09 -28.58 0.24
C PHE A 44 22.40 -27.07 0.08
N PHE A 45 23.59 -26.74 -0.44
CA PHE A 45 24.03 -25.34 -0.57
C PHE A 45 23.39 -24.63 -1.77
N THR A 46 23.09 -25.35 -2.87
CA THR A 46 22.52 -24.72 -4.08
C THR A 46 21.19 -24.02 -3.85
N PRO A 47 20.19 -24.60 -3.16
CA PRO A 47 18.94 -23.90 -2.85
C PRO A 47 19.15 -22.75 -1.86
N SER A 48 20.06 -22.90 -0.89
CA SER A 48 20.36 -21.84 0.09
C SER A 48 20.99 -20.62 -0.57
N VAL A 49 21.92 -20.80 -1.50
CA VAL A 49 22.53 -19.69 -2.26
C VAL A 49 21.49 -18.99 -3.15
N LYS A 50 20.62 -19.74 -3.83
CA LYS A 50 19.53 -19.15 -4.64
C LYS A 50 18.60 -18.31 -3.79
N ASN A 51 18.23 -18.79 -2.60
CA ASN A 51 17.36 -18.06 -1.68
C ASN A 51 18.02 -16.79 -1.15
N VAL A 52 19.32 -16.80 -0.88
CA VAL A 52 20.09 -15.61 -0.47
C VAL A 52 20.13 -14.59 -1.62
N ILE A 53 20.38 -15.02 -2.84
CA ILE A 53 20.38 -14.15 -4.03
C ILE A 53 18.99 -13.53 -4.22
N LEU A 54 17.93 -14.32 -4.09
CA LEU A 54 16.55 -13.84 -4.17
C LEU A 54 16.25 -12.80 -3.08
N LEU A 55 16.68 -13.06 -1.84
CA LEU A 55 16.54 -12.11 -0.74
C LEU A 55 17.25 -10.78 -1.05
N ILE A 56 18.52 -10.84 -1.48
CA ILE A 56 19.29 -9.64 -1.84
C ILE A 56 18.59 -8.86 -2.96
N ARG A 57 18.11 -9.56 -4.00
CA ARG A 57 17.32 -8.94 -5.09
C ARG A 57 16.12 -8.19 -4.52
N TRP A 58 15.35 -8.80 -3.64
CA TRP A 58 14.18 -8.16 -3.02
C TRP A 58 14.56 -6.99 -2.12
N LEU A 59 15.67 -7.07 -1.37
CA LEU A 59 16.18 -5.96 -0.56
C LEU A 59 16.51 -4.74 -1.43
N ILE A 60 17.26 -4.95 -2.49
CA ILE A 60 17.67 -3.88 -3.42
C ILE A 60 16.45 -3.25 -4.09
N THR A 61 15.53 -4.07 -4.61
CA THR A 61 14.33 -3.56 -5.28
C THR A 61 13.37 -2.86 -4.31
N ALA A 62 13.24 -3.34 -3.08
CA ALA A 62 12.42 -2.68 -2.05
C ALA A 62 13.00 -1.31 -1.66
N VAL A 63 14.32 -1.20 -1.47
CA VAL A 63 14.98 0.09 -1.20
C VAL A 63 14.79 1.04 -2.38
N PHE A 64 15.02 0.58 -3.62
CA PHE A 64 14.83 1.40 -4.82
C PHE A 64 13.38 1.89 -4.96
N THR A 65 12.40 0.99 -4.76
CA THR A 65 10.98 1.33 -4.76
C THR A 65 10.67 2.34 -3.65
N GLY A 66 11.20 2.12 -2.45
CA GLY A 66 11.05 3.03 -1.32
C GLY A 66 11.58 4.43 -1.61
N LEU A 67 12.74 4.56 -2.24
CA LEU A 67 13.32 5.85 -2.64
C LEU A 67 12.48 6.54 -3.73
N LEU A 68 12.17 5.83 -4.82
CA LEU A 68 11.46 6.42 -5.95
C LEU A 68 10.03 6.80 -5.59
N VAL A 69 9.27 5.86 -5.05
CA VAL A 69 7.87 6.09 -4.70
C VAL A 69 7.76 6.99 -3.47
N GLY A 70 8.70 6.88 -2.52
CA GLY A 70 8.83 7.77 -1.38
C GLY A 70 9.08 9.22 -1.78
N ALA A 71 9.90 9.48 -2.81
CA ALA A 71 10.10 10.82 -3.35
C ALA A 71 8.81 11.41 -3.94
N VAL A 72 8.05 10.60 -4.72
CA VAL A 72 6.74 11.02 -5.26
C VAL A 72 5.71 11.23 -4.14
N GLY A 73 5.68 10.36 -3.12
CA GLY A 73 4.82 10.51 -1.95
C GLY A 73 5.15 11.78 -1.15
N THR A 74 6.44 12.10 -1.00
CA THR A 74 6.88 13.33 -0.36
C THR A 74 6.51 14.57 -1.17
N LEU A 75 6.64 14.53 -2.49
CA LEU A 75 6.14 15.58 -3.39
C LEU A 75 4.64 15.78 -3.21
N PHE A 76 3.87 14.70 -3.15
CA PHE A 76 2.44 14.74 -2.91
C PHE A 76 2.11 15.37 -1.55
N TYR A 77 2.85 15.03 -0.49
CA TYR A 77 2.71 15.63 0.84
C TYR A 77 2.87 17.15 0.79
N TYR A 78 3.94 17.66 0.18
CA TYR A 78 4.17 19.11 0.07
C TYR A 78 3.14 19.81 -0.80
N ALA A 79 2.78 19.20 -1.93
CA ALA A 79 1.74 19.75 -2.79
C ALA A 79 0.38 19.84 -2.06
N MET A 80 0.03 18.84 -1.26
CA MET A 80 -1.17 18.85 -0.42
C MET A 80 -1.12 19.94 0.65
N SER A 81 0.00 20.09 1.34
CA SER A 81 0.21 21.15 2.34
C SER A 81 0.06 22.53 1.71
N PHE A 82 0.68 22.77 0.56
CA PHE A 82 0.59 24.01 -0.18
C PHE A 82 -0.85 24.35 -0.59
N VAL A 83 -1.55 23.37 -1.19
CA VAL A 83 -2.93 23.54 -1.65
C VAL A 83 -3.88 23.81 -0.48
N THR A 84 -3.70 23.11 0.65
CA THR A 84 -4.49 23.33 1.86
C THR A 84 -4.22 24.73 2.43
N GLY A 85 -2.97 25.20 2.44
CA GLY A 85 -2.62 26.56 2.82
C GLY A 85 -3.27 27.62 1.91
N CYS A 86 -3.26 27.43 0.60
CA CYS A 86 -3.94 28.32 -0.35
C CYS A 86 -5.45 28.38 -0.09
N ARG A 87 -6.08 27.23 0.15
CA ARG A 87 -7.52 27.18 0.44
C ARG A 87 -7.87 27.90 1.73
N THR A 88 -7.09 27.71 2.80
CA THR A 88 -7.34 28.39 4.08
C THR A 88 -7.16 29.91 3.97
N ALA A 89 -6.20 30.37 3.13
CA ALA A 89 -6.03 31.78 2.85
C ALA A 89 -7.15 32.38 1.98
N HIS A 90 -7.80 31.56 1.13
CA HIS A 90 -8.82 32.00 0.18
C HIS A 90 -10.08 31.12 0.27
N PRO A 91 -10.94 31.27 1.31
CA PRO A 91 -12.14 30.44 1.50
C PRO A 91 -13.13 30.50 0.33
N ILE A 92 -13.11 31.59 -0.43
CA ILE A 92 -14.00 31.82 -1.58
C ILE A 92 -13.81 30.76 -2.70
N LEU A 93 -12.67 30.05 -2.72
CA LEU A 93 -12.39 29.00 -3.70
C LEU A 93 -13.42 27.86 -3.67
N ILE A 94 -14.13 27.66 -2.57
CA ILE A 94 -15.16 26.62 -2.45
C ILE A 94 -16.28 26.79 -3.48
N TYR A 95 -16.63 28.02 -3.85
CA TYR A 95 -17.68 28.30 -4.85
C TYR A 95 -17.30 27.81 -6.26
N LEU A 96 -16.02 27.57 -6.50
CA LEU A 96 -15.53 27.02 -7.78
C LEU A 96 -15.49 25.48 -7.78
N LEU A 97 -15.86 24.80 -6.68
CA LEU A 97 -15.84 23.34 -6.58
C LEU A 97 -16.63 22.63 -7.70
N PRO A 98 -17.85 23.09 -8.13
CA PRO A 98 -18.56 22.47 -9.24
C PRO A 98 -17.75 22.46 -10.55
N PHE A 99 -17.05 23.55 -10.83
CA PHE A 99 -16.20 23.70 -12.03
C PHE A 99 -14.92 22.87 -11.94
N ALA A 100 -14.32 22.79 -10.73
CA ALA A 100 -13.19 21.92 -10.45
C ALA A 100 -13.53 20.44 -10.72
N GLY A 101 -14.72 20.02 -10.33
CA GLY A 101 -15.21 18.68 -10.63
C GLY A 101 -15.34 18.40 -12.12
N LEU A 102 -15.83 19.37 -12.91
CA LEU A 102 -15.88 19.25 -14.38
C LEU A 102 -14.46 19.11 -14.98
N LEU A 103 -13.50 19.90 -14.48
CA LEU A 103 -12.11 19.82 -14.90
C LEU A 103 -11.51 18.44 -14.62
N ILE A 104 -11.78 17.87 -13.45
CA ILE A 104 -11.31 16.52 -13.09
C ILE A 104 -11.85 15.48 -14.07
N ILE A 105 -13.16 15.47 -14.37
CA ILE A 105 -13.75 14.53 -15.34
C ILE A 105 -13.10 14.71 -16.72
N PHE A 106 -12.89 15.94 -17.13
CA PHE A 106 -12.23 16.24 -18.41
C PHE A 106 -10.82 15.64 -18.45
N LEU A 107 -10.01 15.81 -17.38
CA LEU A 107 -8.67 15.23 -17.28
C LEU A 107 -8.69 13.69 -17.37
N TYR A 108 -9.64 13.03 -16.68
CA TYR A 108 -9.80 11.58 -16.75
C TYR A 108 -10.16 11.12 -18.17
N ARG A 109 -11.01 11.88 -18.86
CA ARG A 109 -11.42 11.56 -20.23
C ARG A 109 -10.28 11.72 -21.24
N VAL A 110 -9.53 12.82 -21.17
CA VAL A 110 -8.37 13.07 -22.03
C VAL A 110 -7.26 12.05 -21.80
N SER A 111 -7.06 11.63 -20.56
CA SER A 111 -6.06 10.61 -20.20
C SER A 111 -6.46 9.18 -20.59
N GLY A 112 -7.68 8.97 -21.10
CA GLY A 112 -8.20 7.65 -21.44
C GLY A 112 -8.52 6.77 -20.22
N GLN A 113 -8.61 7.36 -19.02
CA GLN A 113 -8.86 6.67 -17.76
C GLN A 113 -10.29 6.89 -17.24
N TYR A 114 -11.23 7.10 -18.14
CA TYR A 114 -12.62 7.43 -17.80
C TYR A 114 -13.34 6.35 -16.98
N ASN A 115 -13.00 5.08 -17.20
CA ASN A 115 -13.58 3.95 -16.46
C ASN A 115 -12.78 3.57 -15.20
N ASN A 116 -11.92 4.47 -14.72
CA ASN A 116 -11.15 4.21 -13.50
C ASN A 116 -12.10 4.09 -12.30
N THR A 117 -12.03 2.96 -11.61
CA THR A 117 -12.83 2.65 -10.41
C THR A 117 -12.20 3.15 -9.11
N GLY A 118 -11.24 4.07 -9.21
CA GLY A 118 -10.55 4.61 -8.03
C GLY A 118 -9.65 3.57 -7.36
N THR A 119 -9.65 3.53 -6.04
CA THR A 119 -8.82 2.59 -5.25
C THR A 119 -9.11 1.13 -5.61
N ASN A 120 -10.36 0.81 -6.00
CA ASN A 120 -10.74 -0.53 -6.43
C ASN A 120 -9.96 -1.00 -7.68
N LEU A 121 -9.49 -0.08 -8.53
CA LEU A 121 -8.63 -0.44 -9.66
C LEU A 121 -7.34 -1.11 -9.20
N VAL A 122 -6.68 -0.55 -8.19
CA VAL A 122 -5.41 -1.10 -7.65
C VAL A 122 -5.68 -2.45 -6.99
N LEU A 123 -6.73 -2.53 -6.18
CA LEU A 123 -7.09 -3.78 -5.47
C LEU A 123 -7.47 -4.88 -6.47
N SER A 124 -8.26 -4.57 -7.49
CA SER A 124 -8.64 -5.54 -8.51
C SER A 124 -7.45 -5.98 -9.37
N SER A 125 -6.47 -5.10 -9.64
CA SER A 125 -5.27 -5.45 -10.41
C SER A 125 -4.43 -6.52 -9.71
N ILE A 126 -4.35 -6.48 -8.38
CA ILE A 126 -3.64 -7.49 -7.61
C ILE A 126 -4.41 -8.82 -7.61
N GLN A 127 -5.75 -8.77 -7.65
CA GLN A 127 -6.60 -9.96 -7.66
C GLN A 127 -6.73 -10.60 -9.05
N SER A 128 -6.80 -9.80 -10.11
CA SER A 128 -7.18 -10.23 -11.48
C SER A 128 -6.07 -10.13 -12.53
N ASP A 129 -4.82 -9.96 -12.11
CA ASP A 129 -3.64 -9.87 -12.99
C ASP A 129 -3.69 -8.75 -14.06
N ASN A 130 -4.56 -7.76 -13.88
CA ASN A 130 -4.65 -6.60 -14.76
C ASN A 130 -3.51 -5.61 -14.50
N HIS A 131 -3.07 -4.91 -15.54
CA HIS A 131 -2.07 -3.86 -15.42
C HIS A 131 -2.69 -2.53 -15.01
N ILE A 132 -1.99 -1.81 -14.13
CA ILE A 132 -2.32 -0.44 -13.75
C ILE A 132 -1.54 0.51 -14.65
N SER A 133 -2.25 1.35 -15.41
CA SER A 133 -1.56 2.34 -16.22
C SER A 133 -0.77 3.33 -15.36
N VAL A 134 0.50 3.57 -15.70
CA VAL A 134 1.34 4.57 -15.02
C VAL A 134 0.73 5.98 -15.04
N LYS A 135 -0.16 6.27 -16.01
CA LYS A 135 -0.89 7.54 -16.12
C LYS A 135 -1.83 7.79 -14.94
N VAL A 136 -2.21 6.73 -14.21
CA VAL A 136 -3.06 6.84 -13.02
C VAL A 136 -2.37 7.63 -11.92
N ALA A 137 -1.07 7.43 -11.69
CA ALA A 137 -0.33 8.14 -10.63
C ALA A 137 -0.39 9.68 -10.77
N PRO A 138 0.02 10.31 -11.88
CA PRO A 138 -0.06 11.76 -12.02
C PRO A 138 -1.52 12.27 -12.08
N LEU A 139 -2.44 11.49 -12.65
CA LEU A 139 -3.84 11.86 -12.75
C LEU A 139 -4.50 11.96 -11.38
N ILE A 140 -4.29 10.95 -10.51
CA ILE A 140 -4.80 10.95 -9.14
C ILE A 140 -4.16 12.07 -8.32
N LEU A 141 -2.84 12.26 -8.45
CA LEU A 141 -2.14 13.34 -7.77
C LEU A 141 -2.78 14.69 -8.10
N VAL A 142 -2.91 15.01 -9.39
CA VAL A 142 -3.47 16.31 -9.83
C VAL A 142 -4.93 16.45 -9.44
N SER A 143 -5.76 15.43 -9.63
CA SER A 143 -7.20 15.50 -9.30
C SER A 143 -7.44 15.63 -7.80
N THR A 144 -6.62 14.97 -6.95
CA THR A 144 -6.71 15.13 -5.50
C THR A 144 -6.31 16.53 -5.06
N LEU A 145 -5.25 17.10 -5.64
CA LEU A 145 -4.84 18.48 -5.38
C LEU A 145 -5.94 19.49 -5.79
N ILE A 146 -6.53 19.32 -6.96
CA ILE A 146 -7.66 20.16 -7.43
C ILE A 146 -8.83 20.05 -6.44
N THR A 147 -9.22 18.84 -6.04
CA THR A 147 -10.31 18.63 -5.11
C THR A 147 -10.08 19.36 -3.79
N HIS A 148 -8.88 19.27 -3.22
CA HIS A 148 -8.53 19.91 -1.94
C HIS A 148 -8.43 21.44 -2.08
N LEU A 149 -7.90 21.94 -3.18
CA LEU A 149 -7.80 23.37 -3.45
C LEU A 149 -9.19 24.04 -3.43
N PHE A 150 -10.17 23.39 -4.01
CA PHE A 150 -11.54 23.90 -4.07
C PHE A 150 -12.44 23.40 -2.93
N GLY A 151 -11.86 22.83 -1.87
CA GLY A 151 -12.57 22.49 -0.64
C GLY A 151 -13.44 21.23 -0.70
N GLY A 152 -13.28 20.41 -1.73
CA GLY A 152 -13.93 19.11 -1.80
C GLY A 152 -13.33 18.13 -0.78
N SER A 153 -14.17 17.24 -0.25
CA SER A 153 -13.75 16.20 0.69
C SER A 153 -13.25 14.97 -0.08
N ALA A 154 -11.94 14.78 -0.14
CA ALA A 154 -11.31 13.60 -0.71
C ALA A 154 -10.25 13.04 0.25
N GLY A 155 -10.19 11.71 0.39
CA GLY A 155 -9.19 11.06 1.23
C GLY A 155 -7.80 11.07 0.57
N ARG A 156 -6.77 11.36 1.35
CA ARG A 156 -5.37 11.24 0.91
C ARG A 156 -4.91 9.80 0.85
N GLU A 157 -5.53 8.93 1.64
CA GLU A 157 -5.20 7.51 1.79
C GLU A 157 -5.37 6.76 0.47
N GLY A 158 -6.55 6.87 -0.14
CA GLY A 158 -6.83 6.23 -1.43
C GLY A 158 -5.96 6.76 -2.56
N ALA A 159 -5.63 8.06 -2.54
CA ALA A 159 -4.71 8.66 -3.49
C ALA A 159 -3.29 8.10 -3.33
N ALA A 160 -2.77 8.01 -2.10
CA ALA A 160 -1.45 7.44 -1.82
C ALA A 160 -1.34 5.97 -2.28
N LEU A 161 -2.39 5.17 -2.06
CA LEU A 161 -2.44 3.78 -2.53
C LEU A 161 -2.43 3.68 -4.06
N GLN A 162 -3.21 4.51 -4.74
CA GLN A 162 -3.28 4.50 -6.20
C GLN A 162 -1.97 4.99 -6.84
N ILE A 163 -1.37 6.06 -6.31
CA ILE A 163 -0.06 6.55 -6.76
C ILE A 163 1.00 5.47 -6.54
N GLY A 164 1.07 4.94 -5.33
CA GLY A 164 2.04 3.91 -4.97
C GLY A 164 1.86 2.61 -5.76
N GLY A 165 0.64 2.13 -5.88
CA GLY A 165 0.32 0.92 -6.63
C GLY A 165 0.63 1.04 -8.12
N SER A 166 0.28 2.18 -8.74
CA SER A 166 0.58 2.45 -10.15
C SER A 166 2.09 2.52 -10.42
N LEU A 167 2.85 3.17 -9.54
CA LEU A 167 4.31 3.21 -9.65
C LEU A 167 4.95 1.84 -9.36
N GLY A 168 4.40 1.08 -8.41
CA GLY A 168 4.84 -0.29 -8.12
C GLY A 168 4.65 -1.22 -9.33
N ASP A 169 3.49 -1.16 -9.99
CA ASP A 169 3.23 -1.93 -11.23
C ASP A 169 4.18 -1.51 -12.36
N PHE A 170 4.39 -0.20 -12.54
CA PHE A 170 5.35 0.32 -13.53
C PHE A 170 6.78 -0.20 -13.29
N LEU A 171 7.22 -0.21 -12.03
CA LEU A 171 8.53 -0.76 -11.67
C LEU A 171 8.60 -2.27 -11.90
N ALA A 172 7.54 -3.01 -11.59
CA ALA A 172 7.47 -4.44 -11.84
C ALA A 172 7.62 -4.76 -13.34
N GLN A 173 6.96 -4.00 -14.19
CA GLN A 173 7.09 -4.13 -15.65
C GLN A 173 8.50 -3.78 -16.12
N THR A 174 9.07 -2.70 -15.61
CA THR A 174 10.42 -2.24 -15.96
C THR A 174 11.49 -3.27 -15.59
N PHE A 175 11.35 -3.92 -14.44
CA PHE A 175 12.26 -4.97 -13.99
C PHE A 175 11.92 -6.37 -14.51
N HIS A 176 10.90 -6.51 -15.35
CA HIS A 176 10.44 -7.77 -15.94
C HIS A 176 10.16 -8.85 -14.88
N PHE A 177 9.45 -8.46 -13.81
CA PHE A 177 8.98 -9.40 -12.79
C PHE A 177 7.82 -10.25 -13.31
N ASP A 178 7.73 -11.49 -12.83
CA ASP A 178 6.58 -12.35 -13.09
C ASP A 178 5.31 -11.85 -12.37
N GLU A 179 4.15 -12.43 -12.66
CA GLU A 179 2.87 -11.97 -12.11
C GLU A 179 2.80 -12.07 -10.58
N LYS A 180 3.52 -13.00 -9.96
CA LYS A 180 3.57 -13.11 -8.49
C LYS A 180 4.41 -12.01 -7.87
N ASP A 181 5.60 -11.79 -8.42
CA ASP A 181 6.54 -10.75 -7.99
C ASP A 181 5.97 -9.35 -8.27
N LYS A 182 5.21 -9.17 -9.37
CA LYS A 182 4.48 -7.94 -9.69
C LYS A 182 3.50 -7.56 -8.56
N LYS A 183 2.72 -8.50 -8.05
CA LYS A 183 1.82 -8.25 -6.92
C LYS A 183 2.57 -7.74 -5.69
N LEU A 184 3.72 -8.34 -5.38
CA LEU A 184 4.58 -7.89 -4.29
C LEU A 184 5.11 -6.47 -4.53
N MET A 185 5.50 -6.14 -5.76
CA MET A 185 5.99 -4.80 -6.12
C MET A 185 4.90 -3.73 -6.01
N ILE A 186 3.65 -4.04 -6.39
CA ILE A 186 2.51 -3.14 -6.20
C ILE A 186 2.31 -2.86 -4.71
N MET A 187 2.33 -3.90 -3.85
CA MET A 187 2.24 -3.74 -2.39
C MET A 187 3.39 -2.90 -1.83
N CYS A 188 4.63 -3.12 -2.29
CA CYS A 188 5.79 -2.30 -1.91
C CYS A 188 5.59 -0.82 -2.28
N GLY A 189 5.08 -0.55 -3.48
CA GLY A 189 4.78 0.81 -3.92
C GLY A 189 3.69 1.45 -3.08
N MET A 190 2.58 0.74 -2.81
CA MET A 190 1.51 1.21 -1.92
C MET A 190 2.05 1.57 -0.53
N SER A 191 2.83 0.66 0.06
CA SER A 191 3.41 0.82 1.40
C SER A 191 4.41 2.00 1.44
N ALA A 192 5.23 2.18 0.43
CA ALA A 192 6.18 3.29 0.33
C ALA A 192 5.48 4.66 0.23
N CYS A 193 4.51 4.79 -0.68
CA CYS A 193 3.79 6.05 -0.86
C CYS A 193 3.00 6.43 0.39
N PHE A 194 2.26 5.47 0.96
CA PHE A 194 1.50 5.68 2.19
C PHE A 194 2.40 6.11 3.35
N SER A 195 3.53 5.42 3.51
CA SER A 195 4.52 5.73 4.55
C SER A 195 5.14 7.12 4.39
N ALA A 196 5.45 7.54 3.16
CA ALA A 196 5.99 8.87 2.89
C ALA A 196 4.98 10.00 3.22
N VAL A 197 3.69 9.76 2.94
CA VAL A 197 2.63 10.76 3.17
C VAL A 197 2.25 10.88 4.64
N PHE A 198 2.16 9.74 5.37
CA PHE A 198 1.63 9.71 6.74
C PHE A 198 2.71 9.53 7.83
N GLY A 199 3.93 9.15 7.46
CA GLY A 199 5.03 8.94 8.40
C GLY A 199 4.89 7.69 9.28
N THR A 200 4.08 6.70 8.87
CA THR A 200 3.74 5.49 9.64
C THR A 200 4.20 4.21 8.93
N PRO A 201 5.52 3.91 8.87
CA PRO A 201 6.05 2.85 8.02
C PRO A 201 5.53 1.45 8.35
N MET A 202 5.42 1.09 9.63
CA MET A 202 4.95 -0.24 10.03
C MET A 202 3.46 -0.43 9.71
N ALA A 203 2.64 0.58 10.01
CA ALA A 203 1.22 0.54 9.67
C ALA A 203 1.01 0.51 8.15
N ALA A 204 1.81 1.26 7.38
CA ALA A 204 1.77 1.26 5.92
C ALA A 204 2.08 -0.11 5.32
N ALA A 205 3.09 -0.81 5.86
CA ALA A 205 3.46 -2.15 5.40
C ALA A 205 2.33 -3.16 5.66
N VAL A 206 1.79 -3.21 6.88
CA VAL A 206 0.70 -4.12 7.25
C VAL A 206 -0.57 -3.80 6.44
N PHE A 207 -0.94 -2.52 6.36
CA PHE A 207 -2.11 -2.08 5.63
C PHE A 207 -2.07 -2.47 4.14
N SER A 208 -0.92 -2.29 3.48
CA SER A 208 -0.75 -2.64 2.07
C SER A 208 -0.90 -4.13 1.79
N MET A 209 -0.58 -5.00 2.77
CA MET A 209 -0.74 -6.45 2.64
C MET A 209 -2.18 -6.93 2.92
N GLU A 210 -2.90 -6.22 3.81
CA GLU A 210 -4.23 -6.63 4.27
C GLU A 210 -5.36 -6.05 3.42
N VAL A 211 -5.19 -4.83 2.89
CA VAL A 211 -6.25 -4.11 2.15
C VAL A 211 -6.70 -4.83 0.88
N ILE A 212 -5.85 -5.70 0.33
CA ILE A 212 -6.12 -6.45 -0.91
C ILE A 212 -7.18 -7.53 -0.72
N SER A 213 -7.10 -8.25 0.39
CA SER A 213 -8.02 -9.33 0.74
C SER A 213 -8.20 -9.33 2.24
N VAL A 214 -9.31 -8.79 2.71
CA VAL A 214 -9.60 -8.69 4.15
C VAL A 214 -9.51 -10.08 4.81
N GLY A 215 -8.69 -10.17 5.85
CA GLY A 215 -8.45 -11.41 6.60
C GLY A 215 -7.43 -12.37 5.97
N ILE A 216 -6.84 -12.04 4.82
CA ILE A 216 -5.77 -12.83 4.19
C ILE A 216 -4.52 -11.98 4.08
N MET A 217 -3.54 -12.24 4.93
CA MET A 217 -2.27 -11.51 4.91
C MET A 217 -1.25 -12.18 3.97
N HIS A 218 -0.71 -11.41 3.04
CA HIS A 218 0.34 -11.86 2.10
C HIS A 218 1.73 -11.80 2.75
N TYR A 219 2.07 -12.76 3.60
CA TYR A 219 3.33 -12.78 4.37
C TYR A 219 4.60 -12.69 3.53
N SER A 220 4.58 -13.15 2.27
CA SER A 220 5.71 -13.01 1.35
C SER A 220 6.08 -11.55 1.07
N ALA A 221 5.12 -10.63 1.17
CA ALA A 221 5.32 -9.20 0.99
C ALA A 221 5.85 -8.48 2.24
N LEU A 222 5.83 -9.12 3.42
CA LEU A 222 6.14 -8.46 4.70
C LEU A 222 7.50 -7.76 4.69
N VAL A 223 8.56 -8.50 4.37
CA VAL A 223 9.92 -7.93 4.39
C VAL A 223 10.10 -6.86 3.32
N PRO A 224 9.75 -7.07 2.05
CA PRO A 224 9.83 -6.03 1.03
C PRO A 224 9.01 -4.78 1.36
N CYS A 225 7.77 -4.91 1.85
CA CYS A 225 6.92 -3.78 2.21
C CYS A 225 7.47 -2.99 3.41
N VAL A 226 7.99 -3.68 4.43
CA VAL A 226 8.61 -3.01 5.60
C VAL A 226 9.84 -2.22 5.17
N ILE A 227 10.72 -2.80 4.35
CA ILE A 227 11.93 -2.11 3.89
C ILE A 227 11.58 -0.92 3.00
N SER A 228 10.67 -1.10 2.05
CA SER A 228 10.19 -0.06 1.16
C SER A 228 9.55 1.10 1.94
N SER A 229 8.68 0.81 2.90
CA SER A 229 8.01 1.81 3.73
C SER A 229 8.98 2.56 4.66
N LEU A 230 9.93 1.85 5.29
CA LEU A 230 10.95 2.46 6.13
C LEU A 230 11.85 3.40 5.30
N THR A 231 12.32 2.93 4.15
CA THR A 231 13.15 3.73 3.23
C THR A 231 12.41 4.99 2.79
N ALA A 232 11.13 4.88 2.40
CA ALA A 232 10.30 6.00 2.01
C ALA A 232 10.08 7.00 3.16
N SER A 233 9.80 6.51 4.37
CA SER A 233 9.65 7.36 5.56
C SER A 233 10.95 8.08 5.93
N MET A 234 12.09 7.39 5.86
CA MET A 234 13.39 8.01 6.12
C MET A 234 13.68 9.12 5.11
N LEU A 235 13.43 8.87 3.82
CA LEU A 235 13.58 9.87 2.77
C LEU A 235 12.66 11.07 3.02
N ALA A 236 11.38 10.84 3.30
CA ALA A 236 10.40 11.89 3.56
C ALA A 236 10.81 12.78 4.74
N ARG A 237 11.25 12.16 5.84
CA ARG A 237 11.77 12.89 7.01
C ARG A 237 13.04 13.68 6.68
N HIS A 238 13.96 13.09 5.93
CA HIS A 238 15.18 13.78 5.51
C HIS A 238 14.87 15.00 4.65
N LEU A 239 13.83 14.92 3.83
CA LEU A 239 13.33 16.04 3.03
C LEU A 239 12.47 17.03 3.85
N GLY A 240 12.27 16.80 5.16
CA GLY A 240 11.54 17.69 6.06
C GLY A 240 10.03 17.45 6.15
N ALA A 241 9.49 16.38 5.55
CA ALA A 241 8.09 16.02 5.74
C ALA A 241 7.88 15.53 7.18
N MET A 242 6.99 16.19 7.89
CA MET A 242 6.66 15.83 9.28
C MET A 242 5.44 14.92 9.31
N PRO A 243 5.46 13.82 10.09
CA PRO A 243 4.27 13.01 10.32
C PRO A 243 3.20 13.84 11.03
N GLU A 244 1.93 13.55 10.76
CA GLU A 244 0.84 14.13 11.55
C GLU A 244 0.90 13.56 12.98
N VAL A 245 1.12 14.44 13.96
CA VAL A 245 1.22 14.06 15.37
C VAL A 245 0.04 14.69 16.10
N PHE A 246 -0.75 13.87 16.78
CA PHE A 246 -1.78 14.30 17.69
C PHE A 246 -1.25 14.19 19.13
N PRO A 247 -0.81 15.28 19.76
CA PRO A 247 -0.31 15.23 21.12
C PRO A 247 -1.44 14.90 22.10
N ILE A 248 -1.37 13.72 22.71
CA ILE A 248 -2.28 13.32 23.78
C ILE A 248 -1.54 13.54 25.11
N THR A 249 -1.97 14.53 25.87
CA THR A 249 -1.30 14.92 27.13
C THR A 249 -1.78 14.11 28.33
N ASP A 250 -3.06 13.73 28.34
CA ASP A 250 -3.68 13.03 29.47
C ASP A 250 -4.18 11.65 29.03
N LEU A 251 -3.41 10.63 29.37
CA LEU A 251 -3.81 9.24 29.17
C LEU A 251 -4.51 8.73 30.44
N PRO A 252 -5.76 8.28 30.38
CA PRO A 252 -6.42 7.68 31.50
C PRO A 252 -5.71 6.38 31.92
N PRO A 253 -5.64 6.07 33.23
CA PRO A 253 -5.04 4.84 33.69
C PRO A 253 -5.78 3.61 33.17
N LEU A 254 -5.02 2.54 32.92
CA LEU A 254 -5.55 1.28 32.38
C LEU A 254 -6.31 0.54 33.48
N THR A 255 -7.60 0.83 33.64
CA THR A 255 -8.49 0.18 34.61
C THR A 255 -9.55 -0.64 33.89
N ALA A 256 -10.21 -1.56 34.61
CA ALA A 256 -11.32 -2.35 34.04
C ALA A 256 -12.46 -1.43 33.52
N LEU A 257 -12.68 -0.29 34.17
CA LEU A 257 -13.67 0.71 33.73
C LEU A 257 -13.25 1.34 32.40
N THR A 258 -11.99 1.77 32.28
CA THR A 258 -11.45 2.38 31.03
C THR A 258 -11.49 1.40 29.87
N VAL A 259 -11.16 0.14 30.13
CA VAL A 259 -11.27 -0.94 29.12
C VAL A 259 -12.72 -1.14 28.68
N GLY A 260 -13.67 -1.18 29.63
CA GLY A 260 -15.10 -1.29 29.33
C GLY A 260 -15.62 -0.10 28.49
N GLN A 261 -15.21 1.12 28.83
CA GLN A 261 -15.54 2.34 28.07
C GLN A 261 -14.97 2.29 26.64
N THR A 262 -13.72 1.81 26.49
CA THR A 262 -13.09 1.67 25.18
C THR A 262 -13.79 0.64 24.30
N ILE A 263 -14.18 -0.50 24.88
CA ILE A 263 -14.96 -1.54 24.16
C ILE A 263 -16.32 -0.99 23.71
N PHE A 264 -17.01 -0.27 24.59
CA PHE A 264 -18.29 0.36 24.26
C PHE A 264 -18.14 1.40 23.14
N ALA A 265 -17.14 2.28 23.23
CA ALA A 265 -16.84 3.27 22.20
C ALA A 265 -16.50 2.61 20.86
N ALA A 266 -15.68 1.55 20.87
CA ALA A 266 -15.33 0.79 19.67
C ALA A 266 -16.56 0.14 19.01
N ALA A 267 -17.47 -0.43 19.79
CA ALA A 267 -18.73 -0.97 19.29
C ALA A 267 -19.62 0.11 18.67
N ALA A 268 -19.74 1.27 19.33
CA ALA A 268 -20.51 2.41 18.81
C ALA A 268 -19.91 2.92 17.48
N PHE A 269 -18.58 3.07 17.41
CA PHE A 269 -17.91 3.50 16.17
C PHE A 269 -18.05 2.47 15.06
N ALA A 270 -18.04 1.16 15.36
CA ALA A 270 -18.29 0.12 14.38
C ALA A 270 -19.69 0.26 13.74
N VAL A 271 -20.72 0.49 14.55
CA VAL A 271 -22.09 0.73 14.06
C VAL A 271 -22.16 1.98 13.18
N ILE A 272 -21.56 3.08 13.62
CA ILE A 272 -21.50 4.34 12.84
C ILE A 272 -20.78 4.12 11.51
N SER A 273 -19.67 3.38 11.50
CA SER A 273 -18.91 3.04 10.29
C SER A 273 -19.77 2.25 9.29
N VAL A 274 -20.51 1.25 9.76
CA VAL A 274 -21.42 0.46 8.90
C VAL A 274 -22.51 1.36 8.30
N VAL A 275 -23.14 2.20 9.10
CA VAL A 275 -24.17 3.14 8.64
C VAL A 275 -23.60 4.10 7.60
N PHE A 276 -22.41 4.62 7.84
CA PHE A 276 -21.71 5.51 6.90
C PHE A 276 -21.41 4.81 5.57
N CYS A 277 -20.91 3.58 5.59
CA CYS A 277 -20.64 2.80 4.38
C CYS A 277 -21.93 2.55 3.58
N ILE A 278 -23.03 2.19 4.25
CA ILE A 278 -24.34 2.01 3.60
C ILE A 278 -24.81 3.30 2.97
N ALA A 279 -24.71 4.44 3.70
CA ALA A 279 -25.11 5.74 3.21
C ALA A 279 -24.30 6.16 1.97
N LEU A 280 -22.98 5.92 1.94
CA LEU A 280 -22.14 6.20 0.79
C LEU A 280 -22.57 5.37 -0.43
N HIS A 281 -22.75 4.06 -0.29
CA HIS A 281 -23.16 3.18 -1.38
C HIS A 281 -24.57 3.55 -1.92
N LEU A 282 -25.50 3.85 -1.02
CA LEU A 282 -26.83 4.27 -1.39
C LEU A 282 -26.83 5.61 -2.13
N SER A 283 -26.03 6.57 -1.67
CA SER A 283 -25.84 7.86 -2.33
C SER A 283 -25.25 7.70 -3.72
N GLU A 284 -24.17 6.92 -3.86
CA GLU A 284 -23.54 6.65 -5.17
C GLU A 284 -24.52 5.99 -6.14
N HIS A 285 -25.27 4.98 -5.69
CA HIS A 285 -26.27 4.30 -6.52
C HIS A 285 -27.40 5.25 -6.92
N THR A 286 -27.89 6.05 -5.97
CA THR A 286 -28.96 7.04 -6.20
C THR A 286 -28.52 8.10 -7.21
N TYR A 287 -27.34 8.69 -7.03
CA TYR A 287 -26.80 9.68 -7.98
C TYR A 287 -26.62 9.08 -9.39
N LYS A 288 -26.10 7.84 -9.51
CA LYS A 288 -25.94 7.17 -10.80
C LYS A 288 -27.29 6.90 -11.48
N LYS A 289 -28.33 6.55 -10.71
CA LYS A 289 -29.66 6.26 -11.20
C LYS A 289 -30.39 7.50 -11.71
N TYR A 290 -30.34 8.61 -10.98
CA TYR A 290 -31.07 9.83 -11.33
C TYR A 290 -30.30 10.77 -12.25
N ILE A 291 -28.97 10.77 -12.20
CA ILE A 291 -28.11 11.64 -12.99
C ILE A 291 -27.13 10.76 -13.80
N ALA A 292 -27.56 10.28 -14.96
CA ALA A 292 -26.74 9.42 -15.83
C ALA A 292 -25.51 10.15 -16.39
N ASN A 293 -25.61 11.46 -16.66
CA ASN A 293 -24.50 12.24 -17.18
C ASN A 293 -23.48 12.55 -16.07
N PRO A 294 -22.24 12.05 -16.15
CA PRO A 294 -21.24 12.24 -15.11
C PRO A 294 -20.83 13.71 -14.89
N TYR A 295 -20.83 14.52 -15.95
CA TYR A 295 -20.54 15.95 -15.83
C TYR A 295 -21.61 16.66 -14.99
N LEU A 296 -22.90 16.39 -15.29
CA LEU A 296 -24.02 16.96 -14.52
C LEU A 296 -24.00 16.45 -13.09
N ARG A 297 -23.69 15.18 -12.88
CA ARG A 297 -23.63 14.56 -11.54
C ARG A 297 -22.59 15.23 -10.66
N VAL A 298 -21.37 15.47 -11.17
CA VAL A 298 -20.30 16.13 -10.41
C VAL A 298 -20.61 17.61 -10.17
N PHE A 299 -21.19 18.29 -11.16
CA PHE A 299 -21.59 19.67 -11.02
C PHE A 299 -22.66 19.85 -9.95
N VAL A 300 -23.73 19.03 -9.98
CA VAL A 300 -24.78 19.04 -8.95
C VAL A 300 -24.21 18.66 -7.57
N GLY A 301 -23.36 17.63 -7.50
CA GLY A 301 -22.70 17.25 -6.25
C GLY A 301 -21.84 18.37 -5.68
N GLY A 302 -21.10 19.08 -6.53
CA GLY A 302 -20.33 20.25 -6.12
C GLY A 302 -21.21 21.40 -5.61
N LEU A 303 -22.37 21.64 -6.23
CA LEU A 303 -23.33 22.66 -5.76
C LEU A 303 -23.95 22.33 -4.40
N ILE A 304 -24.16 21.04 -4.10
CA ILE A 304 -24.72 20.61 -2.80
C ILE A 304 -23.71 20.80 -1.66
N VAL A 305 -22.41 20.70 -1.97
CA VAL A 305 -21.34 20.85 -0.96
C VAL A 305 -21.05 22.33 -0.66
N VAL A 306 -21.28 23.22 -1.60
CA VAL A 306 -21.12 24.69 -1.46
C VAL A 306 -22.27 25.30 -0.70
#